data_16d406db4dcc589d76fbfac1dcb191ae
#
_entry.id   16d406db4dcc589d76fbfac1dcb191ae
#
_cell.length_a   1.000
_cell.length_b   1.000
_cell.length_c   1.000
_cell.angle_alpha   90.00
_cell.angle_beta   90.00
_cell.angle_gamma   90.00
#
_symmetry.space_group_name_H-M   'P 1'
#
loop_
_entity.id
_entity.type
_entity.pdbx_description
1 polymer ?
#
loop_
_entity_poly.entity_id
_entity_poly.type
_entity_poly.pdbx_seq_one_letter_code
_entity_poly.pdbx_strand_id
1 'polypeptide(L)'
;MKRNVMIHLATAICICTASTAHAHHSHPLFYDQCKKVTIEGQVESAQWKNPHVLIVLKMDDGTTYTAELTSLQGLTNSGVAGSAQAALMAGARVVVTGNPLRDPAQIRASFPTIKDISNTKVVDVIQIRRMDDSWSWDRTSPAECK
;
A
#
# COMPACT_ATOMS: atom_id res chain seq x y z
N MET A 1 -36.47 -45.80 -5.73
CA MET A 1 -35.09 -45.41 -5.38
C MET A 1 -34.37 -44.53 -6.40
N LYS A 2 -35.08 -43.62 -7.17
CA LYS A 2 -34.45 -42.75 -8.23
C LYS A 2 -34.46 -41.26 -7.91
N ARG A 3 -35.05 -40.82 -6.79
CA ARG A 3 -35.23 -39.39 -6.48
C ARG A 3 -34.10 -38.76 -5.66
N ASN A 4 -33.31 -39.53 -4.92
CA ASN A 4 -32.26 -39.01 -4.05
C ASN A 4 -30.92 -38.77 -4.75
N VAL A 5 -30.67 -39.37 -5.92
CA VAL A 5 -29.41 -39.21 -6.67
C VAL A 5 -29.35 -37.84 -7.37
N MET A 6 -30.49 -37.29 -7.80
CA MET A 6 -30.51 -35.97 -8.47
C MET A 6 -30.25 -34.80 -7.50
N ILE A 7 -30.61 -34.93 -6.23
CA ILE A 7 -30.41 -33.86 -5.24
C ILE A 7 -28.91 -33.69 -4.89
N HIS A 8 -28.18 -34.80 -4.82
CA HIS A 8 -26.75 -34.78 -4.53
C HIS A 8 -25.91 -34.23 -5.68
N LEU A 9 -26.35 -34.40 -6.93
CA LEU A 9 -25.63 -33.88 -8.09
C LEU A 9 -25.77 -32.35 -8.23
N ALA A 10 -26.93 -31.79 -7.87
CA ALA A 10 -27.17 -30.35 -7.87
C ALA A 10 -26.35 -29.61 -6.78
N THR A 11 -26.13 -30.23 -5.63
CA THR A 11 -25.34 -29.66 -4.52
C THR A 11 -23.84 -29.66 -4.83
N ALA A 12 -23.33 -30.65 -5.57
CA ALA A 12 -21.92 -30.73 -5.93
C ALA A 12 -21.51 -29.66 -6.96
N ILE A 13 -22.42 -29.21 -7.83
CA ILE A 13 -22.14 -28.21 -8.88
C ILE A 13 -22.06 -26.78 -8.28
N CYS A 14 -22.78 -26.50 -7.20
CA CYS A 14 -22.74 -25.16 -6.55
C CYS A 14 -21.45 -24.86 -5.79
N ILE A 15 -20.62 -25.84 -5.46
CA ILE A 15 -19.39 -25.66 -4.67
C ILE A 15 -18.19 -25.27 -5.55
N CYS A 16 -18.24 -25.52 -6.85
CA CYS A 16 -17.12 -25.27 -7.78
C CYS A 16 -17.06 -23.85 -8.36
N THR A 17 -17.99 -22.94 -8.05
CA THR A 17 -18.01 -21.58 -8.59
C THR A 17 -17.59 -20.48 -7.57
N ALA A 18 -17.00 -20.86 -6.43
CA ALA A 18 -16.31 -19.89 -5.59
C ALA A 18 -14.98 -19.52 -6.26
N SER A 19 -15.06 -18.71 -7.34
CA SER A 19 -13.92 -17.99 -7.87
C SER A 19 -13.36 -17.14 -6.73
N THR A 20 -12.15 -17.45 -6.28
CA THR A 20 -11.39 -16.59 -5.39
C THR A 20 -11.23 -15.25 -6.08
N ALA A 21 -12.03 -14.26 -5.68
CA ALA A 21 -11.82 -12.88 -6.07
C ALA A 21 -10.50 -12.43 -5.41
N HIS A 22 -9.39 -12.64 -6.09
CA HIS A 22 -8.12 -12.02 -5.74
C HIS A 22 -8.25 -10.53 -6.03
N ALA A 23 -8.66 -9.76 -5.04
CA ALA A 23 -8.52 -8.31 -5.06
C ALA A 23 -7.01 -7.98 -4.93
N HIS A 24 -6.26 -8.19 -6.02
CA HIS A 24 -4.92 -7.67 -6.15
C HIS A 24 -5.03 -6.16 -6.31
N HIS A 25 -4.81 -5.41 -5.23
CA HIS A 25 -4.51 -3.99 -5.34
C HIS A 25 -3.21 -3.88 -6.14
N SER A 26 -3.34 -3.59 -7.43
CA SER A 26 -2.19 -3.56 -8.33
C SER A 26 -1.46 -2.22 -8.16
N HIS A 27 -0.45 -2.16 -7.30
CA HIS A 27 0.44 -1.01 -7.16
C HIS A 27 0.92 -0.45 -8.51
N PRO A 28 1.27 -1.28 -9.54
CA PRO A 28 1.68 -0.79 -10.84
C PRO A 28 0.64 0.07 -11.57
N LEU A 29 -0.64 -0.08 -11.24
CA LEU A 29 -1.70 0.70 -11.87
C LEU A 29 -1.74 2.15 -11.36
N PHE A 30 -1.42 2.36 -10.09
CA PHE A 30 -1.47 3.66 -9.45
C PHE A 30 -0.11 4.34 -9.34
N TYR A 31 0.96 3.57 -9.18
CA TYR A 31 2.31 4.09 -8.95
C TYR A 31 3.23 3.87 -10.16
N ASP A 32 4.07 4.86 -10.45
CA ASP A 32 5.08 4.76 -11.51
C ASP A 32 6.31 4.01 -10.97
N GLN A 33 6.31 2.69 -11.17
CA GLN A 33 7.38 1.82 -10.68
C GLN A 33 8.73 2.06 -11.35
N CYS A 34 8.75 2.79 -12.49
CA CYS A 34 9.97 3.17 -13.17
C CYS A 34 10.58 4.46 -12.65
N LYS A 35 9.85 5.18 -11.79
CA LYS A 35 10.35 6.39 -11.13
C LYS A 35 10.54 6.17 -9.65
N LYS A 36 11.56 6.82 -9.11
CA LYS A 36 11.81 6.90 -7.67
C LYS A 36 11.90 8.36 -7.27
N VAL A 37 11.31 8.68 -6.13
CA VAL A 37 11.44 9.97 -5.46
C VAL A 37 11.96 9.72 -4.05
N THR A 38 12.75 10.67 -3.56
CA THR A 38 13.20 10.70 -2.17
C THR A 38 12.62 11.93 -1.50
N ILE A 39 12.01 11.74 -0.35
CA ILE A 39 11.30 12.75 0.42
C ILE A 39 11.88 12.77 1.84
N GLU A 40 12.22 13.95 2.32
CA GLU A 40 12.63 14.16 3.71
C GLU A 40 11.57 14.99 4.42
N GLY A 41 11.15 14.54 5.59
CA GLY A 41 10.12 15.25 6.34
C GLY A 41 9.96 14.74 7.76
N GLN A 42 9.06 15.41 8.48
CA GLN A 42 8.67 15.03 9.82
C GLN A 42 7.34 14.28 9.77
N VAL A 43 7.25 13.17 10.49
CA VAL A 43 5.99 12.44 10.67
C VAL A 43 5.00 13.36 11.41
N GLU A 44 3.89 13.69 10.75
CA GLU A 44 2.78 14.43 11.34
C GLU A 44 1.77 13.47 11.98
N SER A 45 1.43 12.40 11.28
CA SER A 45 0.54 11.36 11.77
C SER A 45 0.77 10.01 11.08
N ALA A 46 0.29 8.94 11.68
CA ALA A 46 0.35 7.60 11.12
C ALA A 46 -0.97 6.85 11.35
N GLN A 47 -1.46 6.18 10.31
CA GLN A 47 -2.63 5.31 10.36
C GLN A 47 -2.20 3.86 10.21
N TRP A 48 -2.24 3.13 11.31
CA TRP A 48 -1.82 1.72 11.40
C TRP A 48 -3.03 0.80 11.16
N LYS A 49 -3.37 0.56 9.89
CA LYS A 49 -4.53 -0.27 9.51
C LYS A 49 -4.30 -0.99 8.18
N ASN A 50 -5.14 -1.98 7.89
CA ASN A 50 -5.25 -2.59 6.57
C ASN A 50 -6.18 -1.73 5.67
N PRO A 51 -6.05 -1.77 4.34
CA PRO A 51 -5.10 -2.56 3.55
C PRO A 51 -3.66 -2.02 3.57
N HIS A 52 -3.43 -0.76 3.90
CA HIS A 52 -2.12 -0.11 3.89
C HIS A 52 -1.94 0.76 5.13
N VAL A 53 -0.69 0.78 5.63
CA VAL A 53 -0.27 1.75 6.64
C VAL A 53 0.06 3.06 5.92
N LEU A 54 -0.50 4.17 6.40
CA LEU A 54 -0.31 5.50 5.82
C LEU A 54 0.41 6.39 6.81
N ILE A 55 1.52 6.98 6.38
CA ILE A 55 2.29 7.95 7.15
C ILE A 55 2.17 9.31 6.49
N VAL A 56 1.67 10.29 7.20
CA VAL A 56 1.62 11.68 6.74
C VAL A 56 2.91 12.37 7.14
N LEU A 57 3.62 12.92 6.16
CA LEU A 57 4.89 13.62 6.30
C LEU A 57 4.71 15.09 5.99
N LYS A 58 5.18 15.96 6.89
CA LYS A 58 5.28 17.40 6.67
C LYS A 58 6.72 17.75 6.32
N MET A 59 6.90 18.38 5.17
CA MET A 59 8.17 18.87 4.67
C MET A 59 8.53 20.22 5.29
N ASP A 60 9.79 20.62 5.23
CA ASP A 60 10.26 21.92 5.76
C ASP A 60 9.64 23.13 5.01
N ASP A 61 9.24 22.95 3.75
CA ASP A 61 8.53 23.96 2.95
C ASP A 61 7.01 24.03 3.22
N GLY A 62 6.52 23.25 4.21
CA GLY A 62 5.11 23.15 4.55
C GLY A 62 4.29 22.19 3.67
N THR A 63 4.90 21.61 2.62
CA THR A 63 4.25 20.61 1.78
C THR A 63 3.98 19.33 2.59
N THR A 64 2.86 18.68 2.32
CA THR A 64 2.49 17.39 2.93
C THR A 64 2.50 16.27 1.91
N TYR A 65 3.13 15.15 2.27
CA TYR A 65 3.10 13.90 1.51
C TYR A 65 2.46 12.78 2.33
N THR A 66 1.83 11.83 1.63
CA THR A 66 1.41 10.56 2.23
C THR A 66 2.33 9.45 1.74
N ALA A 67 3.05 8.84 2.66
CA ALA A 67 3.84 7.65 2.42
C ALA A 67 2.99 6.40 2.69
N GLU A 68 2.74 5.60 1.65
CA GLU A 68 1.95 4.38 1.72
C GLU A 68 2.89 3.18 1.86
N LEU A 69 2.86 2.54 3.04
CA LEU A 69 3.60 1.31 3.30
C LEU A 69 2.76 0.09 2.94
N THR A 70 3.35 -1.09 3.11
CA THR A 70 2.61 -2.36 3.04
C THR A 70 1.49 -2.42 4.10
N SER A 71 0.67 -3.47 4.06
CA SER A 71 -0.41 -3.65 5.05
C SER A 71 0.15 -3.82 6.47
N LEU A 72 -0.66 -3.44 7.47
CA LEU A 72 -0.32 -3.71 8.87
C LEU A 72 -0.10 -5.21 9.10
N GLN A 73 -0.90 -6.07 8.46
CA GLN A 73 -0.70 -7.52 8.52
C GLN A 73 0.65 -7.95 7.94
N GLY A 74 1.09 -7.33 6.83
CA GLY A 74 2.41 -7.59 6.23
C GLY A 74 3.55 -7.23 7.19
N LEU A 75 3.48 -6.05 7.83
CA LEU A 75 4.46 -5.63 8.84
C LEU A 75 4.45 -6.55 10.07
N THR A 76 3.27 -7.02 10.50
CA THR A 76 3.14 -7.95 11.62
C THR A 76 3.75 -9.30 11.29
N ASN A 77 3.47 -9.84 10.11
CA ASN A 77 4.01 -11.14 9.67
C ASN A 77 5.53 -11.12 9.51
N SER A 78 6.11 -9.97 9.16
CA SER A 78 7.56 -9.79 9.09
C SER A 78 8.21 -9.44 10.45
N GLY A 79 7.43 -9.33 11.52
CA GLY A 79 7.90 -9.06 12.88
C GLY A 79 8.32 -7.60 13.13
N VAL A 80 8.07 -6.68 12.18
CA VAL A 80 8.54 -5.29 12.30
C VAL A 80 7.47 -4.27 12.69
N ALA A 81 6.21 -4.67 12.83
CA ALA A 81 5.11 -3.74 13.11
C ALA A 81 5.34 -2.90 14.38
N GLY A 82 5.76 -3.52 15.48
CA GLY A 82 5.98 -2.84 16.76
C GLY A 82 7.15 -1.84 16.69
N SER A 83 8.28 -2.23 16.08
CA SER A 83 9.43 -1.34 15.90
C SER A 83 9.11 -0.19 14.94
N ALA A 84 8.35 -0.44 13.89
CA ALA A 84 7.89 0.58 12.96
C ALA A 84 6.98 1.61 13.66
N GLN A 85 6.01 1.14 14.48
CA GLN A 85 5.15 2.04 15.25
C GLN A 85 5.95 2.93 16.21
N ALA A 86 6.94 2.37 16.90
CA ALA A 86 7.80 3.14 17.80
C ALA A 86 8.69 4.13 17.04
N ALA A 87 9.23 3.75 15.89
CA ALA A 87 10.13 4.59 15.09
C ALA A 87 9.41 5.73 14.36
N LEU A 88 8.16 5.51 13.92
CA LEU A 88 7.41 6.44 13.08
C LEU A 88 6.32 7.19 13.88
N MET A 89 6.63 7.55 15.10
CA MET A 89 5.76 8.41 15.91
C MET A 89 5.78 9.85 15.39
N ALA A 90 4.71 10.60 15.69
CA ALA A 90 4.65 12.02 15.38
C ALA A 90 5.90 12.76 15.90
N GLY A 91 6.45 13.63 15.07
CA GLY A 91 7.69 14.34 15.36
C GLY A 91 8.98 13.65 14.86
N ALA A 92 8.93 12.35 14.51
CA ALA A 92 10.10 11.65 13.97
C ALA A 92 10.49 12.23 12.59
N ARG A 93 11.78 12.52 12.40
CA ARG A 93 12.28 12.90 11.07
C ARG A 93 12.73 11.66 10.30
N VAL A 94 12.27 11.58 9.06
CA VAL A 94 12.49 10.40 8.20
C VAL A 94 12.87 10.79 6.78
N VAL A 95 13.57 9.87 6.14
CA VAL A 95 13.80 9.87 4.69
C VAL A 95 13.01 8.70 4.11
N VAL A 96 12.18 8.99 3.12
CA VAL A 96 11.37 8.01 2.39
C VAL A 96 11.81 7.96 0.94
N THR A 97 12.10 6.78 0.42
CA THR A 97 12.29 6.53 -1.00
C THR A 97 11.15 5.64 -1.49
N GLY A 98 10.54 6.00 -2.60
CA GLY A 98 9.42 5.23 -3.14
C GLY A 98 9.02 5.63 -4.56
N ASN A 99 7.98 4.98 -5.06
CA ASN A 99 7.42 5.23 -6.38
C ASN A 99 6.33 6.32 -6.27
N PRO A 100 6.40 7.39 -7.06
CA PRO A 100 5.38 8.42 -7.06
C PRO A 100 4.08 7.93 -7.69
N LEU A 101 2.96 8.55 -7.32
CA LEU A 101 1.69 8.35 -8.00
C LEU A 101 1.83 8.70 -9.48
N ARG A 102 1.21 7.91 -10.36
CA ARG A 102 1.08 8.22 -11.78
C ARG A 102 0.27 9.51 -11.98
N ASP A 103 0.35 10.08 -13.16
CA ASP A 103 -0.51 11.20 -13.54
C ASP A 103 -1.99 10.85 -13.29
N PRO A 104 -2.73 11.67 -12.52
CA PRO A 104 -4.15 11.46 -12.28
C PRO A 104 -4.99 11.30 -13.55
N ALA A 105 -4.59 11.92 -14.66
CA ALA A 105 -5.27 11.77 -15.94
C ALA A 105 -5.10 10.34 -16.50
N GLN A 106 -3.93 9.75 -16.37
CA GLN A 106 -3.67 8.36 -16.77
C GLN A 106 -4.44 7.36 -15.89
N ILE A 107 -4.49 7.61 -14.58
CA ILE A 107 -5.26 6.77 -13.65
C ILE A 107 -6.75 6.84 -14.01
N ARG A 108 -7.32 8.02 -14.23
CA ARG A 108 -8.73 8.18 -14.61
C ARG A 108 -9.06 7.55 -15.96
N ALA A 109 -8.14 7.61 -16.93
CA ALA A 109 -8.33 6.96 -18.22
C ALA A 109 -8.42 5.44 -18.10
N SER A 110 -7.63 4.85 -17.20
CA SER A 110 -7.64 3.40 -16.92
C SER A 110 -8.79 2.97 -16.01
N PHE A 111 -9.25 3.86 -15.11
CA PHE A 111 -10.28 3.59 -14.10
C PHE A 111 -11.30 4.74 -14.02
N PRO A 112 -12.25 4.82 -14.97
CA PRO A 112 -13.23 5.93 -15.04
C PRO A 112 -14.12 6.06 -13.79
N THR A 113 -14.22 5.01 -12.99
CA THR A 113 -14.98 4.98 -11.73
C THR A 113 -14.32 5.72 -10.58
N ILE A 114 -13.00 5.96 -10.66
CA ILE A 114 -12.26 6.71 -9.65
C ILE A 114 -12.49 8.22 -9.90
N LYS A 115 -13.37 8.81 -9.10
CA LYS A 115 -13.78 10.21 -9.28
C LYS A 115 -12.86 11.22 -8.59
N ASP A 116 -12.24 10.83 -7.47
CA ASP A 116 -11.43 11.75 -6.67
C ASP A 116 -10.00 11.20 -6.51
N ILE A 117 -9.06 11.90 -7.16
CA ILE A 117 -7.62 11.78 -6.93
C ILE A 117 -7.14 13.19 -6.57
N SER A 118 -7.61 13.70 -5.44
CA SER A 118 -7.28 15.06 -4.97
C SER A 118 -5.86 15.13 -4.41
N ASN A 119 -5.39 14.08 -3.72
CA ASN A 119 -4.04 14.03 -3.20
C ASN A 119 -3.09 13.36 -4.21
N THR A 120 -2.33 14.16 -4.95
CA THR A 120 -1.31 13.67 -5.89
C THR A 120 0.06 13.46 -5.24
N LYS A 121 0.23 13.91 -3.98
CA LYS A 121 1.47 13.78 -3.22
C LYS A 121 1.45 12.50 -2.38
N VAL A 122 1.33 11.37 -3.04
CA VAL A 122 1.36 10.04 -2.45
C VAL A 122 2.56 9.28 -3.02
N VAL A 123 3.26 8.56 -2.18
CA VAL A 123 4.40 7.73 -2.56
C VAL A 123 4.23 6.31 -2.01
N ASP A 124 4.37 5.31 -2.89
CA ASP A 124 4.43 3.89 -2.51
C ASP A 124 5.84 3.58 -2.01
N VAL A 125 5.96 3.34 -0.71
CA VAL A 125 7.25 3.25 -0.02
C VAL A 125 8.02 2.00 -0.42
N ILE A 126 9.25 2.19 -0.88
CA ILE A 126 10.26 1.14 -1.08
C ILE A 126 11.15 1.05 0.15
N GLN A 127 11.59 2.20 0.67
CA GLN A 127 12.45 2.31 1.83
C GLN A 127 12.01 3.50 2.68
N ILE A 128 12.06 3.33 3.98
CA ILE A 128 11.90 4.41 4.95
C ILE A 128 12.94 4.23 6.07
N ARG A 129 13.62 5.31 6.43
CA ARG A 129 14.58 5.31 7.54
C ARG A 129 14.43 6.57 8.38
N ARG A 130 14.75 6.47 9.65
CA ARG A 130 14.91 7.65 10.51
C ARG A 130 16.21 8.38 10.14
N MET A 131 16.19 9.71 10.26
CA MET A 131 17.37 10.52 9.95
C MET A 131 18.51 10.33 10.98
N ASP A 132 18.19 9.81 12.16
CA ASP A 132 19.17 9.46 13.21
C ASP A 132 19.72 8.03 13.07
N ASP A 133 19.38 7.33 11.96
CA ASP A 133 19.76 5.96 11.63
C ASP A 133 19.39 4.90 12.68
N SER A 134 18.53 5.25 13.66
CA SER A 134 18.10 4.32 14.72
C SER A 134 17.15 3.23 14.24
N TRP A 135 16.53 3.42 13.06
CA TRP A 135 15.59 2.46 12.48
C TRP A 135 15.45 2.65 10.97
N SER A 136 15.32 1.53 10.26
CA SER A 136 14.97 1.51 8.83
C SER A 136 14.12 0.30 8.49
N TRP A 137 13.38 0.44 7.39
CA TRP A 137 12.64 -0.64 6.77
C TRP A 137 12.75 -0.56 5.24
N ASP A 138 12.96 -1.71 4.63
CA ASP A 138 13.03 -1.89 3.19
C ASP A 138 11.98 -2.92 2.75
N ARG A 139 11.32 -2.63 1.64
CA ARG A 139 10.43 -3.60 1.00
C ARG A 139 11.26 -4.77 0.44
N THR A 140 10.94 -6.00 0.85
CA THR A 140 11.68 -7.21 0.47
C THR A 140 11.59 -7.56 -1.03
N SER A 141 10.59 -7.03 -1.73
CA SER A 141 10.42 -7.22 -3.18
C SER A 141 10.00 -5.89 -3.79
N PRO A 142 10.95 -5.00 -4.12
CA PRO A 142 10.61 -3.78 -4.84
C PRO A 142 10.00 -4.16 -6.19
N ALA A 143 8.95 -3.43 -6.58
CA ALA A 143 8.35 -3.62 -7.88
C ALA A 143 9.38 -3.33 -8.99
N GLU A 144 9.50 -4.27 -9.94
CA GLU A 144 10.36 -4.09 -11.09
C GLU A 144 9.70 -3.17 -12.11
N CYS A 145 10.49 -2.29 -12.70
CA CYS A 145 10.09 -1.53 -13.88
C CYS A 145 9.89 -2.49 -15.06
N LYS A 146 8.65 -2.66 -15.52
CA LYS A 146 8.27 -3.43 -16.71
C LYS A 146 7.69 -2.52 -17.77
#